data_6f7846b072dcf582ac8decf2c637920a
#
_entry.id   6f7846b072dcf582ac8decf2c637920a
#
_cell.length_a   1.000
_cell.length_b   1.000
_cell.length_c   1.000
_cell.angle_alpha   90.00
_cell.angle_beta   90.00
_cell.angle_gamma   90.00
#
_symmetry.space_group_name_H-M   'P 1'
#
loop_
_entity.id
_entity.type
_entity.pdbx_description
1 polymer ?
#
loop_
_entity_poly.entity_id
_entity_poly.type
_entity_poly.pdbx_seq_one_letter_code
_entity_poly.pdbx_strand_id
1 'polypeptide(L)'
;RIRLAGATSLLDDPLRMVRVFRFAATLGFTVEAATLAQIQAHHQMITRPAVERINHELDLLMASGHAAPAVRAMADSGLLGELLPELLAGQGMEQPASHHLDVFNHSLEALAGMERLLVAPEQWFPGSGELLRTAVPQPSMHRRLCWAALLHDVGKPATFARRADKDDRITFYHHDHIGVRLLEGIAQHY
;
A
#
# COMPACT_ATOMS: atom_id res chain seq x y z
N ARG A 1 5.75 -10.19 19.25
CA ARG A 1 5.06 -11.13 18.37
C ARG A 1 3.56 -10.98 18.52
N ILE A 2 2.82 -10.92 17.39
CA ILE A 2 1.36 -10.82 17.35
C ILE A 2 0.76 -12.20 17.12
N ARG A 3 -0.23 -12.57 17.93
CA ARG A 3 -1.03 -13.78 17.80
C ARG A 3 -2.51 -13.50 18.10
N LEU A 4 -3.40 -14.30 17.55
CA LEU A 4 -4.81 -14.24 17.89
C LEU A 4 -5.04 -14.72 19.33
N ALA A 5 -5.98 -14.08 20.04
CA ALA A 5 -6.34 -14.45 21.40
C ALA A 5 -7.19 -15.75 21.48
N GLY A 6 -7.87 -16.09 20.37
CA GLY A 6 -8.70 -17.29 20.25
C GLY A 6 -9.00 -17.62 18.79
N ALA A 7 -9.44 -18.84 18.53
CA ALA A 7 -9.70 -19.36 17.19
C ALA A 7 -10.79 -18.56 16.43
N THR A 8 -11.78 -18.02 17.13
CA THR A 8 -12.89 -17.25 16.55
C THR A 8 -12.59 -15.75 16.40
N SER A 9 -11.43 -15.29 16.87
CA SER A 9 -11.12 -13.85 16.96
C SER A 9 -11.35 -13.06 15.67
N LEU A 10 -11.02 -13.64 14.48
CA LEU A 10 -11.23 -12.97 13.18
C LEU A 10 -12.68 -13.07 12.72
N LEU A 11 -13.38 -14.13 13.12
CA LEU A 11 -14.81 -14.32 12.80
C LEU A 11 -15.70 -13.34 13.60
N ASP A 12 -15.32 -13.08 14.86
CA ASP A 12 -16.01 -12.16 15.76
C ASP A 12 -15.85 -10.70 15.35
N ASP A 13 -14.63 -10.30 14.90
CA ASP A 13 -14.35 -8.96 14.38
C ASP A 13 -13.29 -9.04 13.25
N PRO A 14 -13.72 -9.11 11.98
CA PRO A 14 -12.81 -9.19 10.84
C PRO A 14 -11.85 -8.01 10.69
N LEU A 15 -12.17 -6.84 11.25
CA LEU A 15 -11.26 -5.68 11.25
C LEU A 15 -9.92 -6.00 11.93
N ARG A 16 -9.87 -6.99 12.79
CA ARG A 16 -8.63 -7.46 13.41
C ARG A 16 -7.58 -7.93 12.40
N MET A 17 -7.98 -8.33 11.19
CA MET A 17 -7.05 -8.67 10.10
C MET A 17 -6.17 -7.46 9.75
N VAL A 18 -6.75 -6.29 9.51
CA VAL A 18 -6.00 -5.05 9.24
C VAL A 18 -5.20 -4.63 10.47
N ARG A 19 -5.80 -4.72 11.65
CA ARG A 19 -5.14 -4.37 12.93
C ARG A 19 -3.89 -5.18 13.20
N VAL A 20 -3.85 -6.45 12.81
CA VAL A 20 -2.65 -7.31 12.92
C VAL A 20 -1.48 -6.66 12.16
N PHE A 21 -1.68 -6.27 10.92
CA PHE A 21 -0.62 -5.65 10.10
C PHE A 21 -0.26 -4.25 10.60
N ARG A 22 -1.25 -3.45 11.00
CA ARG A 22 -0.99 -2.14 11.59
C ARG A 22 -0.17 -2.24 12.87
N PHE A 23 -0.53 -3.14 13.80
CA PHE A 23 0.25 -3.33 15.03
C PHE A 23 1.64 -3.89 14.75
N ALA A 24 1.80 -4.77 13.76
CA ALA A 24 3.11 -5.25 13.34
C ALA A 24 4.00 -4.08 12.89
N ALA A 25 3.47 -3.20 12.04
CA ALA A 25 4.17 -2.02 11.55
C ALA A 25 4.48 -1.02 12.68
N THR A 26 3.48 -0.67 13.50
CA THR A 26 3.63 0.36 14.55
C THR A 26 4.55 -0.07 15.69
N LEU A 27 4.54 -1.34 16.06
CA LEU A 27 5.27 -1.86 17.22
C LEU A 27 6.56 -2.63 16.84
N GLY A 28 6.85 -2.80 15.56
CA GLY A 28 7.97 -3.59 15.08
C GLY A 28 7.83 -5.09 15.41
N PHE A 29 6.62 -5.60 15.52
CA PHE A 29 6.35 -6.98 15.89
C PHE A 29 6.21 -7.89 14.67
N THR A 30 6.65 -9.12 14.80
CA THR A 30 6.37 -10.18 13.82
C THR A 30 5.00 -10.78 14.04
N VAL A 31 4.32 -11.18 12.97
CA VAL A 31 3.06 -11.90 13.02
C VAL A 31 3.32 -13.40 13.07
N GLU A 32 2.59 -14.11 13.90
CA GLU A 32 2.68 -15.57 13.99
C GLU A 32 2.14 -16.25 12.73
N ALA A 33 2.82 -17.30 12.25
CA ALA A 33 2.42 -18.03 11.05
C ALA A 33 0.97 -18.55 11.10
N ALA A 34 0.54 -19.05 12.28
CA ALA A 34 -0.85 -19.49 12.48
C ALA A 34 -1.85 -18.32 12.34
N THR A 35 -1.48 -17.11 12.77
CA THR A 35 -2.31 -15.91 12.58
C THR A 35 -2.41 -15.52 11.10
N LEU A 36 -1.30 -15.56 10.35
CA LEU A 36 -1.30 -15.31 8.91
C LEU A 36 -2.15 -16.33 8.16
N ALA A 37 -2.05 -17.62 8.50
CA ALA A 37 -2.87 -18.67 7.92
C ALA A 37 -4.39 -18.45 8.17
N GLN A 38 -4.76 -17.98 9.36
CA GLN A 38 -6.16 -17.64 9.66
C GLN A 38 -6.62 -16.41 8.84
N ILE A 39 -5.79 -15.38 8.68
CA ILE A 39 -6.10 -14.24 7.81
C ILE A 39 -6.30 -14.73 6.38
N GLN A 40 -5.38 -15.54 5.86
CA GLN A 40 -5.45 -16.10 4.52
C GLN A 40 -6.71 -16.95 4.28
N ALA A 41 -7.19 -17.67 5.31
CA ALA A 41 -8.41 -18.47 5.23
C ALA A 41 -9.70 -17.64 5.27
N HIS A 42 -9.64 -16.41 5.82
CA HIS A 42 -10.83 -15.62 6.13
C HIS A 42 -10.80 -14.20 5.58
N HIS A 43 -9.83 -13.82 4.73
CA HIS A 43 -9.62 -12.43 4.25
C HIS A 43 -10.87 -11.80 3.64
N GLN A 44 -11.71 -12.58 2.94
CA GLN A 44 -12.95 -12.12 2.33
C GLN A 44 -13.95 -11.51 3.34
N MET A 45 -13.85 -11.89 4.61
CA MET A 45 -14.73 -11.34 5.65
C MET A 45 -14.44 -9.87 5.98
N ILE A 46 -13.34 -9.30 5.47
CA ILE A 46 -12.98 -7.89 5.71
C ILE A 46 -14.00 -6.91 5.10
N THR A 47 -14.86 -7.37 4.22
CA THR A 47 -15.96 -6.57 3.66
C THR A 47 -17.12 -6.34 4.64
N ARG A 48 -17.16 -7.01 5.79
CA ARG A 48 -18.25 -6.90 6.78
C ARG A 48 -18.17 -5.69 7.70
N PRO A 49 -16.99 -5.28 8.22
CA PRO A 49 -16.89 -4.07 9.04
C PRO A 49 -17.28 -2.82 8.25
N ALA A 50 -17.74 -1.79 8.96
CA ALA A 50 -17.98 -0.48 8.37
C ALA A 50 -16.68 0.06 7.75
N VAL A 51 -16.79 0.58 6.56
CA VAL A 51 -15.64 1.02 5.73
C VAL A 51 -14.82 2.11 6.42
N GLU A 52 -15.45 2.99 7.18
CA GLU A 52 -14.78 4.05 7.94
C GLU A 52 -13.83 3.49 9.00
N ARG A 53 -14.17 2.31 9.56
CA ARG A 53 -13.30 1.63 10.53
C ARG A 53 -12.09 1.03 9.83
N ILE A 54 -12.26 0.45 8.64
CA ILE A 54 -11.17 -0.09 7.81
C ILE A 54 -10.23 1.04 7.43
N ASN A 55 -10.79 2.14 6.92
CA ASN A 55 -10.05 3.32 6.49
C ASN A 55 -9.21 3.91 7.64
N HIS A 56 -9.80 4.03 8.83
CA HIS A 56 -9.07 4.48 10.01
C HIS A 56 -7.84 3.61 10.33
N GLU A 57 -7.97 2.28 10.26
CA GLU A 57 -6.85 1.36 10.52
C GLU A 57 -5.78 1.44 9.41
N LEU A 58 -6.19 1.59 8.14
CA LEU A 58 -5.27 1.79 7.01
C LEU A 58 -4.52 3.11 7.13
N ASP A 59 -5.20 4.17 7.52
CA ASP A 59 -4.61 5.49 7.75
C ASP A 59 -3.57 5.46 8.89
N LEU A 60 -3.86 4.75 9.97
CA LEU A 60 -2.90 4.53 11.05
C LEU A 60 -1.71 3.68 10.59
N LEU A 61 -1.94 2.72 9.69
CA LEU A 61 -0.87 1.94 9.07
C LEU A 61 0.05 2.84 8.24
N MET A 62 -0.51 3.70 7.37
CA MET A 62 0.27 4.65 6.55
C MET A 62 1.06 5.68 7.38
N ALA A 63 0.58 5.99 8.57
CA ALA A 63 1.28 6.87 9.50
C ALA A 63 2.37 6.18 10.33
N SER A 64 2.53 4.86 10.22
CA SER A 64 3.44 4.07 11.08
C SER A 64 4.94 4.27 10.76
N GLY A 65 5.28 4.72 9.54
CA GLY A 65 6.65 4.76 9.01
C GLY A 65 7.21 3.38 8.58
N HIS A 66 6.39 2.33 8.64
CA HIS A 66 6.73 0.96 8.26
C HIS A 66 5.57 0.27 7.52
N ALA A 67 4.82 1.03 6.70
CA ALA A 67 3.66 0.51 5.98
C ALA A 67 4.05 -0.41 4.81
N ALA A 68 5.17 -0.15 4.13
CA ALA A 68 5.55 -0.91 2.93
C ALA A 68 5.66 -2.43 3.17
N PRO A 69 6.37 -2.95 4.19
CA PRO A 69 6.39 -4.38 4.48
C PRO A 69 5.03 -4.93 4.94
N ALA A 70 4.21 -4.12 5.60
CA ALA A 70 2.88 -4.54 6.03
C ALA A 70 1.92 -4.66 4.84
N VAL A 71 1.93 -3.72 3.89
CA VAL A 71 1.15 -3.80 2.64
C VAL A 71 1.56 -5.03 1.82
N ARG A 72 2.87 -5.35 1.77
CA ARG A 72 3.36 -6.59 1.16
C ARG A 72 2.71 -7.82 1.81
N ALA A 73 2.77 -7.91 3.14
CA ALA A 73 2.22 -9.04 3.88
C ALA A 73 0.68 -9.13 3.74
N MET A 74 -0.02 -8.00 3.60
CA MET A 74 -1.45 -7.97 3.28
C MET A 74 -1.72 -8.53 1.87
N ALA A 75 -0.86 -8.25 0.88
CA ALA A 75 -0.97 -8.84 -0.45
C ALA A 75 -0.74 -10.35 -0.41
N ASP A 76 0.32 -10.80 0.25
CA ASP A 76 0.68 -12.23 0.38
C ASP A 76 -0.41 -13.05 1.11
N SER A 77 -1.18 -12.41 1.99
CA SER A 77 -2.30 -13.04 2.70
C SER A 77 -3.65 -12.96 1.96
N GLY A 78 -3.72 -12.34 0.79
CA GLY A 78 -4.96 -12.11 0.05
C GLY A 78 -5.79 -10.91 0.54
N LEU A 79 -5.48 -10.37 1.71
CA LEU A 79 -6.27 -9.29 2.32
C LEU A 79 -6.27 -8.01 1.47
N LEU A 80 -5.13 -7.69 0.85
CA LEU A 80 -5.01 -6.48 0.02
C LEU A 80 -5.93 -6.52 -1.21
N GLY A 81 -6.15 -7.71 -1.78
CA GLY A 81 -7.03 -7.88 -2.93
C GLY A 81 -8.50 -7.55 -2.65
N GLU A 82 -8.94 -7.71 -1.40
CA GLU A 82 -10.28 -7.32 -0.96
C GLU A 82 -10.40 -5.81 -0.68
N LEU A 83 -9.28 -5.16 -0.34
CA LEU A 83 -9.25 -3.75 0.07
C LEU A 83 -8.88 -2.82 -1.09
N LEU A 84 -7.85 -3.16 -1.84
CA LEU A 84 -7.29 -2.34 -2.93
C LEU A 84 -6.94 -3.21 -4.13
N PRO A 85 -7.94 -3.81 -4.80
CA PRO A 85 -7.71 -4.68 -5.96
C PRO A 85 -7.01 -3.95 -7.11
N GLU A 86 -7.24 -2.64 -7.27
CA GLU A 86 -6.61 -1.80 -8.29
C GLU A 86 -5.09 -1.75 -8.14
N LEU A 87 -4.60 -1.68 -6.89
CA LEU A 87 -3.17 -1.71 -6.61
C LEU A 87 -2.57 -3.09 -6.91
N LEU A 88 -3.28 -4.14 -6.53
CA LEU A 88 -2.84 -5.52 -6.73
C LEU A 88 -2.82 -5.91 -8.23
N ALA A 89 -3.62 -5.27 -9.07
CA ALA A 89 -3.62 -5.47 -10.52
C ALA A 89 -2.25 -5.21 -11.18
N GLY A 90 -1.36 -4.46 -10.51
CA GLY A 90 0.01 -4.22 -10.95
C GLY A 90 0.99 -5.36 -10.66
N GLN A 91 0.58 -6.39 -9.90
CA GLN A 91 1.45 -7.50 -9.53
C GLN A 91 1.80 -8.37 -10.74
N GLY A 92 3.08 -8.63 -10.95
CA GLY A 92 3.59 -9.38 -12.10
C GLY A 92 3.52 -8.64 -13.43
N MET A 93 3.06 -7.37 -13.46
CA MET A 93 2.98 -6.57 -14.67
C MET A 93 4.35 -6.00 -15.04
N GLU A 94 4.85 -6.43 -16.19
CA GLU A 94 6.11 -5.94 -16.73
C GLU A 94 6.07 -4.42 -17.00
N GLN A 95 7.21 -3.77 -16.82
CA GLN A 95 7.43 -2.38 -17.16
C GLN A 95 8.51 -2.25 -18.25
N PRO A 96 8.69 -1.06 -18.86
CA PRO A 96 9.82 -0.82 -19.78
C PRO A 96 11.16 -1.17 -19.12
N ALA A 97 12.17 -1.52 -19.93
CA ALA A 97 13.50 -1.95 -19.48
C ALA A 97 14.23 -0.98 -18.52
N SER A 98 13.76 0.26 -18.42
CA SER A 98 14.22 1.24 -17.42
C SER A 98 13.77 0.92 -15.99
N HIS A 99 12.83 0.00 -15.80
CA HIS A 99 12.31 -0.45 -14.51
C HIS A 99 12.68 -1.91 -14.31
N HIS A 100 13.19 -2.24 -13.13
CA HIS A 100 13.59 -3.61 -12.75
C HIS A 100 12.53 -4.35 -11.92
N LEU A 101 11.43 -3.66 -11.56
CA LEU A 101 10.32 -4.19 -10.78
C LEU A 101 9.03 -4.19 -11.60
N ASP A 102 8.09 -5.06 -11.24
CA ASP A 102 6.70 -4.91 -11.70
C ASP A 102 6.04 -3.67 -11.08
N VAL A 103 4.84 -3.30 -11.57
CA VAL A 103 4.15 -2.08 -11.13
C VAL A 103 3.84 -2.11 -9.64
N PHE A 104 3.41 -3.25 -9.07
CA PHE A 104 3.10 -3.38 -7.66
C PHE A 104 4.35 -3.27 -6.78
N ASN A 105 5.43 -3.96 -7.13
CA ASN A 105 6.69 -3.89 -6.39
C ASN A 105 7.31 -2.49 -6.46
N HIS A 106 7.18 -1.81 -7.60
CA HIS A 106 7.58 -0.40 -7.75
C HIS A 106 6.79 0.51 -6.80
N SER A 107 5.48 0.34 -6.71
CA SER A 107 4.63 1.10 -5.76
C SER A 107 5.03 0.89 -4.30
N LEU A 108 5.39 -0.34 -3.92
CA LEU A 108 5.91 -0.62 -2.58
C LEU A 108 7.28 0.01 -2.32
N GLU A 109 8.16 0.01 -3.33
CA GLU A 109 9.47 0.67 -3.22
C GLU A 109 9.31 2.19 -3.10
N ALA A 110 8.38 2.79 -3.85
CA ALA A 110 8.04 4.21 -3.74
C ALA A 110 7.52 4.56 -2.35
N LEU A 111 6.63 3.74 -1.77
CA LEU A 111 6.16 3.90 -0.39
C LEU A 111 7.32 3.81 0.60
N ALA A 112 8.16 2.79 0.52
CA ALA A 112 9.32 2.64 1.40
C ALA A 112 10.32 3.79 1.25
N GLY A 113 10.51 4.31 0.03
CA GLY A 113 11.30 5.50 -0.25
C GLY A 113 10.74 6.75 0.42
N MET A 114 9.42 6.94 0.34
CA MET A 114 8.73 8.05 1.00
C MET A 114 8.85 7.97 2.52
N GLU A 115 8.68 6.79 3.12
CA GLU A 115 8.87 6.60 4.56
C GLU A 115 10.28 6.98 5.00
N ARG A 116 11.31 6.55 4.28
CA ARG A 116 12.72 6.92 4.58
C ARG A 116 12.97 8.42 4.41
N LEU A 117 12.40 9.02 3.35
CA LEU A 117 12.52 10.46 3.09
C LEU A 117 11.91 11.28 4.24
N LEU A 118 10.74 10.91 4.72
CA LEU A 118 10.05 11.62 5.81
C LEU A 118 10.79 11.51 7.14
N VAL A 119 11.54 10.42 7.38
CA VAL A 119 12.34 10.24 8.59
C VAL A 119 13.65 11.03 8.52
N ALA A 120 14.35 11.00 7.40
CA ALA A 120 15.69 11.57 7.24
C ALA A 120 15.86 12.30 5.90
N PRO A 121 15.15 13.42 5.69
CA PRO A 121 15.16 14.15 4.42
C PRO A 121 16.55 14.66 4.02
N GLU A 122 17.45 14.91 4.96
CA GLU A 122 18.82 15.37 4.71
C GLU A 122 19.67 14.33 3.97
N GLN A 123 19.37 13.04 4.10
CA GLN A 123 20.08 11.96 3.38
C GLN A 123 19.78 12.02 1.88
N TRP A 124 18.61 12.54 1.51
CA TRP A 124 18.14 12.65 0.13
C TRP A 124 18.40 14.01 -0.48
N PHE A 125 18.25 15.06 0.34
CA PHE A 125 18.41 16.46 -0.03
C PHE A 125 19.36 17.17 0.93
N PRO A 126 20.68 16.95 0.80
CA PRO A 126 21.68 17.65 1.62
C PRO A 126 21.50 19.16 1.54
N GLY A 127 21.43 19.83 2.70
CA GLY A 127 21.22 21.26 2.81
C GLY A 127 19.76 21.75 2.72
N SER A 128 18.80 20.87 2.41
CA SER A 128 17.37 21.22 2.30
C SER A 128 16.47 20.46 3.29
N GLY A 129 17.02 19.63 4.16
CA GLY A 129 16.26 18.79 5.08
C GLY A 129 15.37 19.58 6.04
N GLU A 130 15.87 20.70 6.57
CA GLU A 130 15.09 21.59 7.44
C GLU A 130 13.92 22.24 6.70
N LEU A 131 14.12 22.67 5.46
CA LEU A 131 13.06 23.21 4.62
C LEU A 131 11.96 22.19 4.39
N LEU A 132 12.31 20.92 4.11
CA LEU A 132 11.35 19.84 3.92
C LEU A 132 10.58 19.53 5.21
N ARG A 133 11.24 19.48 6.37
CA ARG A 133 10.54 19.34 7.66
C ARG A 133 9.57 20.47 7.92
N THR A 134 9.93 21.68 7.55
CA THR A 134 9.08 22.88 7.71
C THR A 134 7.91 22.85 6.72
N ALA A 135 8.13 22.38 5.49
CA ALA A 135 7.09 22.29 4.46
C ALA A 135 6.08 21.16 4.73
N VAL A 136 6.51 20.08 5.42
CA VAL A 136 5.69 18.91 5.72
C VAL A 136 5.68 18.62 7.23
N PRO A 137 5.20 19.55 8.08
CA PRO A 137 5.36 19.45 9.52
C PRO A 137 4.36 18.51 10.20
N GLN A 138 3.26 18.15 9.53
CA GLN A 138 2.14 17.47 10.17
C GLN A 138 2.10 15.97 9.84
N PRO A 139 1.85 15.08 10.82
CA PRO A 139 1.68 13.64 10.60
C PRO A 139 0.59 13.31 9.56
N SER A 140 -0.45 14.16 9.46
CA SER A 140 -1.50 13.99 8.45
C SER A 140 -0.98 14.19 7.01
N MET A 141 0.03 15.05 6.81
CA MET A 141 0.70 15.23 5.51
C MET A 141 1.61 14.04 5.20
N HIS A 142 2.35 13.53 6.19
CA HIS A 142 3.15 12.31 6.04
C HIS A 142 2.30 11.14 5.53
N ARG A 143 1.16 10.89 6.17
CA ARG A 143 0.21 9.87 5.75
C ARG A 143 -0.26 10.04 4.31
N ARG A 144 -0.64 11.28 3.92
CA ARG A 144 -1.07 11.60 2.55
C ARG A 144 0.04 11.35 1.53
N LEU A 145 1.28 11.69 1.85
CA LEU A 145 2.44 11.44 0.99
C LEU A 145 2.71 9.93 0.84
N CYS A 146 2.55 9.15 1.91
CA CYS A 146 2.65 7.69 1.85
C CYS A 146 1.56 7.09 0.94
N TRP A 147 0.30 7.53 1.09
CA TRP A 147 -0.78 7.12 0.18
C TRP A 147 -0.48 7.53 -1.27
N ALA A 148 -0.04 8.76 -1.51
CA ALA A 148 0.32 9.23 -2.84
C ALA A 148 1.46 8.40 -3.46
N ALA A 149 2.50 8.08 -2.67
CA ALA A 149 3.60 7.24 -3.12
C ALA A 149 3.15 5.81 -3.46
N LEU A 150 2.23 5.22 -2.67
CA LEU A 150 1.72 3.88 -2.92
C LEU A 150 0.84 3.82 -4.18
N LEU A 151 0.05 4.85 -4.43
CA LEU A 151 -1.03 4.82 -5.45
C LEU A 151 -0.70 5.60 -6.72
N HIS A 152 0.50 6.23 -6.83
CA HIS A 152 0.83 7.11 -7.96
C HIS A 152 0.72 6.44 -9.34
N ASP A 153 0.98 5.14 -9.40
CA ASP A 153 1.00 4.34 -10.63
C ASP A 153 -0.21 3.39 -10.78
N VAL A 154 -1.24 3.55 -9.96
CA VAL A 154 -2.43 2.68 -9.92
C VAL A 154 -3.17 2.60 -11.25
N GLY A 155 -3.00 3.59 -12.14
CA GLY A 155 -3.59 3.61 -13.48
C GLY A 155 -2.81 2.81 -14.54
N LYS A 156 -1.57 2.39 -14.26
CA LYS A 156 -0.73 1.66 -15.22
C LYS A 156 -1.36 0.35 -15.70
N PRO A 157 -1.92 -0.52 -14.84
CA PRO A 157 -2.52 -1.77 -15.29
C PRO A 157 -3.64 -1.58 -16.33
N ALA A 158 -4.47 -0.57 -16.16
CA ALA A 158 -5.58 -0.28 -17.08
C ALA A 158 -5.15 0.37 -18.41
N THR A 159 -3.88 0.80 -18.51
CA THR A 159 -3.33 1.49 -19.70
C THR A 159 -2.16 0.75 -20.34
N PHE A 160 -1.91 -0.49 -19.89
CA PHE A 160 -0.86 -1.33 -20.45
C PHE A 160 -1.07 -1.57 -21.93
N ALA A 161 -0.04 -1.31 -22.75
CA ALA A 161 -0.03 -1.67 -24.16
C ALA A 161 1.37 -2.03 -24.63
N ARG A 162 1.47 -3.05 -25.50
CA ARG A 162 2.68 -3.34 -26.29
C ARG A 162 2.52 -2.71 -27.67
N ARG A 163 3.49 -1.94 -28.10
CA ARG A 163 3.48 -1.19 -29.35
C ARG A 163 4.35 -1.89 -30.38
N ALA A 164 3.72 -2.73 -31.21
CA ALA A 164 4.41 -3.43 -32.32
C ALA A 164 5.08 -2.47 -33.32
N ASP A 165 4.53 -1.25 -33.48
CA ASP A 165 5.09 -0.18 -34.31
C ASP A 165 6.34 0.50 -33.71
N LYS A 166 6.74 0.12 -32.48
CA LYS A 166 7.88 0.67 -31.74
C LYS A 166 8.68 -0.43 -31.05
N ASP A 167 9.14 -1.42 -31.79
CA ASP A 167 9.98 -2.53 -31.30
C ASP A 167 9.36 -3.28 -30.08
N ASP A 168 8.05 -3.50 -30.11
CA ASP A 168 7.27 -4.16 -29.04
C ASP A 168 7.37 -3.47 -27.67
N ARG A 169 7.61 -2.15 -27.68
CA ARG A 169 7.79 -1.36 -26.46
C ARG A 169 6.54 -1.33 -25.61
N ILE A 170 6.70 -1.60 -24.30
CA ILE A 170 5.67 -1.41 -23.30
C ILE A 170 5.43 0.09 -23.06
N THR A 171 4.15 0.48 -23.02
CA THR A 171 3.71 1.86 -22.77
C THR A 171 2.52 1.89 -21.82
N PHE A 172 2.35 3.01 -21.11
CA PHE A 172 1.27 3.27 -20.16
C PHE A 172 0.70 4.68 -20.40
N TYR A 173 0.36 4.99 -21.66
CA TYR A 173 -0.15 6.31 -21.99
C TYR A 173 -1.43 6.63 -21.23
N HIS A 174 -1.49 7.85 -20.67
CA HIS A 174 -2.62 8.37 -19.90
C HIS A 174 -2.89 7.62 -18.57
N HIS A 175 -1.90 6.89 -18.03
CA HIS A 175 -2.07 6.21 -16.73
C HIS A 175 -2.34 7.20 -15.59
N ASP A 176 -1.84 8.41 -15.66
CA ASP A 176 -2.09 9.52 -14.75
C ASP A 176 -3.58 9.89 -14.72
N HIS A 177 -4.21 10.09 -15.88
CA HIS A 177 -5.65 10.39 -15.98
C HIS A 177 -6.53 9.23 -15.52
N ILE A 178 -6.17 8.00 -15.89
CA ILE A 178 -6.90 6.81 -15.43
C ILE A 178 -6.68 6.62 -13.93
N GLY A 179 -5.45 6.84 -13.44
CA GLY A 179 -5.12 6.80 -12.03
C GLY A 179 -5.99 7.73 -11.19
N VAL A 180 -6.20 8.97 -11.63
CA VAL A 180 -7.10 9.92 -10.96
C VAL A 180 -8.52 9.35 -10.82
N ARG A 181 -9.09 8.78 -11.89
CA ARG A 181 -10.44 8.20 -11.85
C ARG A 181 -10.54 7.00 -10.89
N LEU A 182 -9.51 6.15 -10.87
CA LEU A 182 -9.44 5.02 -9.93
C LEU A 182 -9.35 5.52 -8.49
N LEU A 183 -8.53 6.56 -8.25
CA LEU A 183 -8.39 7.17 -6.92
C LEU A 183 -9.69 7.83 -6.45
N GLU A 184 -10.45 8.48 -7.34
CA GLU A 184 -11.79 8.99 -7.03
C GLU A 184 -12.74 7.87 -6.62
N GLY A 185 -12.70 6.73 -7.32
CA GLY A 185 -13.47 5.53 -6.96
C GLY A 185 -13.07 4.96 -5.60
N ILE A 186 -11.77 4.82 -5.35
CA ILE A 186 -11.23 4.38 -4.05
C ILE A 186 -11.68 5.34 -2.94
N ALA A 187 -11.53 6.66 -3.14
CA ALA A 187 -11.89 7.67 -2.15
C ALA A 187 -13.41 7.77 -1.87
N GLN A 188 -14.26 7.35 -2.82
CA GLN A 188 -15.71 7.25 -2.61
C GLN A 188 -16.09 5.97 -1.86
N HIS A 189 -15.27 4.93 -1.98
CA HIS A 189 -15.50 3.68 -1.27
C HIS A 189 -14.98 3.76 0.17
N TYR A 190 -13.90 4.48 0.39
CA TYR A 190 -13.24 4.70 1.69
C TYR A 190 -13.43 6.14 2.18
#